data_9ac616a95e9e262fabdffea39790736e
#
_entry.id   9ac616a95e9e262fabdffea39790736e
#
_cell.length_a   1.000
_cell.length_b   1.000
_cell.length_c   1.000
_cell.angle_alpha   90.00
_cell.angle_beta   90.00
_cell.angle_gamma   90.00
#
_symmetry.space_group_name_H-M   'P 1'
#
loop_
_entity.id
_entity.type
_entity.pdbx_description
1 polymer ?
#
loop_
_entity_poly.entity_id
_entity_poly.type
_entity_poly.pdbx_seq_one_letter_code
_entity_poly.pdbx_strand_id
1 'polypeptide(L)'
;MRTGEAIDARKGANTAAFIGYLPAGFPDGERSVRAAQELAGAGADIIEIGLPYSDPTMDGGTIQVAGQQALAGGFHVRDVFRNVEAVANAGVVPLIMTYYNLIFRYGVQDFARDFANAGGAGLITPDLIPDEAGEWIAASDEYDLDRIFLVAQSSRDRRLAATAAASRGFVYAASTMGVTGTRESIDSGARTLVERTRAAGAERVCMGIGVSTPDQAREVAGYADGVIVGSALVRCLFEKDERLALASLRTTAEQLAAGAHGE
;
A
#
# COMPACT_ATOMS: atom_id res chain seq x y z
N MET A 1 13.43 9.79 -0.25
CA MET A 1 12.44 10.20 0.79
C MET A 1 11.95 8.93 1.48
N ARG A 2 11.86 8.90 2.80
CA ARG A 2 11.34 7.76 3.56
C ARG A 2 9.82 7.84 3.69
N THR A 3 9.19 6.71 3.97
CA THR A 3 7.72 6.63 4.13
C THR A 3 7.19 7.63 5.16
N GLY A 4 7.82 7.68 6.34
CA GLY A 4 7.43 8.60 7.40
C GLY A 4 7.56 10.07 7.00
N GLU A 5 8.62 10.44 6.26
CA GLU A 5 8.84 11.82 5.78
C GLU A 5 7.73 12.27 4.82
N ALA A 6 7.30 11.37 3.91
CA ALA A 6 6.22 11.68 2.97
C ALA A 6 4.89 11.92 3.70
N ILE A 7 4.58 11.11 4.72
CA ILE A 7 3.38 11.26 5.53
C ILE A 7 3.45 12.54 6.38
N ASP A 8 4.60 12.81 7.02
CA ASP A 8 4.76 13.99 7.88
C ASP A 8 4.70 15.30 7.10
N ALA A 9 5.17 15.31 5.85
CA ALA A 9 5.05 16.47 4.97
C ALA A 9 3.58 16.86 4.74
N ARG A 10 2.70 15.86 4.54
CA ARG A 10 1.25 16.09 4.39
C ARG A 10 0.60 16.48 5.71
N LYS A 11 0.95 15.82 6.79
CA LYS A 11 0.47 16.16 8.13
C LYS A 11 0.85 17.58 8.55
N GLY A 12 2.05 18.04 8.20
CA GLY A 12 2.48 19.42 8.41
C GLY A 12 1.63 20.45 7.67
N ALA A 13 0.98 20.05 6.56
CA ALA A 13 0.01 20.85 5.81
C ALA A 13 -1.45 20.67 6.28
N ASN A 14 -1.70 19.94 7.38
CA ASN A 14 -3.01 19.52 7.88
C ASN A 14 -3.82 18.68 6.86
N THR A 15 -3.13 17.84 6.08
CA THR A 15 -3.73 16.93 5.09
C THR A 15 -3.23 15.51 5.35
N ALA A 16 -3.74 14.53 4.62
CA ALA A 16 -3.29 13.14 4.69
C ALA A 16 -2.54 12.74 3.42
N ALA A 17 -1.61 11.79 3.53
CA ALA A 17 -0.91 11.24 2.38
C ALA A 17 -1.87 10.42 1.50
N PHE A 18 -1.80 10.59 0.19
CA PHE A 18 -2.46 9.71 -0.77
C PHE A 18 -1.56 8.53 -1.12
N ILE A 19 -2.00 7.33 -0.78
CA ILE A 19 -1.28 6.08 -0.98
C ILE A 19 -2.03 5.23 -2.00
N GLY A 20 -1.47 5.08 -3.19
CA GLY A 20 -2.12 4.32 -4.27
C GLY A 20 -1.54 2.92 -4.39
N TYR A 21 -2.41 1.90 -4.50
CA TYR A 21 -2.01 0.51 -4.71
C TYR A 21 -2.20 0.10 -6.17
N LEU A 22 -1.17 -0.53 -6.76
CA LEU A 22 -1.24 -1.19 -8.07
C LEU A 22 -0.54 -2.55 -8.02
N PRO A 23 -1.13 -3.61 -8.65
CA PRO A 23 -0.47 -4.91 -8.76
C PRO A 23 0.63 -4.88 -9.81
N ALA A 24 1.81 -5.38 -9.47
CA ALA A 24 2.89 -5.59 -10.41
C ALA A 24 2.49 -6.66 -11.45
N GLY A 25 2.96 -6.48 -12.69
CA GLY A 25 2.70 -7.43 -13.77
C GLY A 25 1.28 -7.39 -14.36
N PHE A 26 0.39 -6.49 -13.91
CA PHE A 26 -0.96 -6.35 -14.46
C PHE A 26 -1.14 -5.02 -15.22
N PRO A 27 -1.72 -5.02 -16.43
CA PRO A 27 -2.18 -6.19 -17.23
C PRO A 27 -1.05 -7.04 -17.81
N ASP A 28 0.15 -6.50 -17.89
CA ASP A 28 1.43 -7.12 -18.24
C ASP A 28 2.58 -6.35 -17.60
N GLY A 29 3.82 -6.88 -17.68
CA GLY A 29 4.98 -6.30 -17.01
C GLY A 29 5.30 -4.87 -17.43
N GLU A 30 5.23 -4.55 -18.72
CA GLU A 30 5.54 -3.21 -19.24
C GLU A 30 4.43 -2.20 -18.90
N ARG A 31 3.18 -2.60 -19.07
CA ARG A 31 2.04 -1.73 -18.76
C ARG A 31 1.92 -1.46 -17.26
N SER A 32 2.29 -2.42 -16.40
CA SER A 32 2.31 -2.19 -14.95
C SER A 32 3.33 -1.14 -14.53
N VAL A 33 4.50 -1.09 -15.18
CA VAL A 33 5.51 -0.06 -14.94
C VAL A 33 4.98 1.31 -15.36
N ARG A 34 4.38 1.41 -16.56
CA ARG A 34 3.80 2.70 -17.03
C ARG A 34 2.64 3.16 -16.16
N ALA A 35 1.81 2.23 -15.68
CA ALA A 35 0.74 2.56 -14.74
C ALA A 35 1.28 3.11 -13.40
N ALA A 36 2.37 2.56 -12.87
CA ALA A 36 3.02 3.06 -11.67
C ALA A 36 3.60 4.48 -11.88
N GLN A 37 4.21 4.74 -13.04
CA GLN A 37 4.70 6.08 -13.42
C GLN A 37 3.55 7.08 -13.57
N GLU A 38 2.43 6.66 -14.18
CA GLU A 38 1.23 7.49 -14.34
C GLU A 38 0.63 7.86 -12.98
N LEU A 39 0.53 6.89 -12.07
CA LEU A 39 0.04 7.14 -10.71
C LEU A 39 0.97 8.08 -9.93
N ALA A 40 2.28 7.95 -10.10
CA ALA A 40 3.26 8.86 -9.51
C ALA A 40 3.06 10.31 -9.99
N GLY A 41 2.81 10.49 -11.29
CA GLY A 41 2.54 11.81 -11.89
C GLY A 41 1.16 12.38 -11.54
N ALA A 42 0.25 11.58 -11.00
CA ALA A 42 -1.13 11.94 -10.65
C ALA A 42 -1.33 12.32 -9.17
N GLY A 43 -0.24 12.59 -8.45
CA GLY A 43 -0.30 13.12 -7.08
C GLY A 43 -0.22 12.09 -5.96
N ALA A 44 0.14 10.84 -6.24
CA ALA A 44 0.43 9.88 -5.19
C ALA A 44 1.69 10.27 -4.41
N ASP A 45 1.61 10.26 -3.08
CA ASP A 45 2.75 10.50 -2.19
C ASP A 45 3.55 9.21 -1.97
N ILE A 46 2.84 8.09 -1.95
CA ILE A 46 3.38 6.74 -1.75
C ILE A 46 2.65 5.80 -2.73
N ILE A 47 3.39 4.85 -3.30
CA ILE A 47 2.80 3.80 -4.14
C ILE A 47 3.09 2.44 -3.53
N GLU A 48 2.04 1.71 -3.23
CA GLU A 48 2.09 0.30 -2.84
C GLU A 48 2.07 -0.59 -4.08
N ILE A 49 3.14 -1.31 -4.31
CA ILE A 49 3.29 -2.25 -5.42
C ILE A 49 2.94 -3.64 -4.91
N GLY A 50 1.79 -4.18 -5.33
CA GLY A 50 1.33 -5.50 -4.91
C GLY A 50 2.05 -6.62 -5.65
N LEU A 51 2.69 -7.53 -4.94
CA LEU A 51 3.20 -8.77 -5.52
C LEU A 51 2.04 -9.74 -5.80
N PRO A 52 1.87 -10.22 -7.05
CA PRO A 52 0.86 -11.23 -7.35
C PRO A 52 1.08 -12.51 -6.55
N TYR A 53 0.00 -13.03 -5.96
CA TYR A 53 0.01 -14.25 -5.16
C TYR A 53 -1.13 -15.19 -5.54
N SER A 54 -0.88 -16.51 -5.51
CA SER A 54 -1.85 -17.51 -5.92
C SER A 54 -2.99 -17.71 -4.91
N ASP A 55 -2.71 -17.48 -3.62
CA ASP A 55 -3.62 -17.80 -2.52
C ASP A 55 -3.89 -16.61 -1.59
N PRO A 56 -4.37 -15.45 -2.12
CA PRO A 56 -4.55 -14.24 -1.34
C PRO A 56 -5.71 -14.39 -0.34
N THR A 57 -5.48 -13.98 0.91
CA THR A 57 -6.48 -14.04 1.97
C THR A 57 -7.18 -12.70 2.24
N MET A 58 -6.57 -11.58 1.82
CA MET A 58 -7.09 -10.24 2.11
C MET A 58 -7.51 -9.46 0.85
N ASP A 59 -7.13 -9.91 -0.34
CA ASP A 59 -7.38 -9.19 -1.57
C ASP A 59 -8.85 -9.30 -2.00
N GLY A 60 -9.44 -8.19 -2.44
CA GLY A 60 -10.76 -8.17 -3.06
C GLY A 60 -10.75 -8.76 -4.47
N GLY A 61 -11.92 -9.14 -4.98
CA GLY A 61 -12.06 -9.82 -6.27
C GLY A 61 -11.37 -9.10 -7.45
N THR A 62 -11.39 -7.78 -7.47
CA THR A 62 -10.67 -6.97 -8.49
C THR A 62 -9.16 -7.23 -8.45
N ILE A 63 -8.57 -7.23 -7.25
CA ILE A 63 -7.13 -7.44 -7.05
C ILE A 63 -6.77 -8.90 -7.33
N GLN A 64 -7.61 -9.86 -6.89
CA GLN A 64 -7.41 -11.28 -7.16
C GLN A 64 -7.35 -11.58 -8.66
N VAL A 65 -8.29 -11.04 -9.44
CA VAL A 65 -8.31 -11.23 -10.90
C VAL A 65 -7.07 -10.63 -11.56
N ALA A 66 -6.65 -9.43 -11.15
CA ALA A 66 -5.43 -8.80 -11.63
C ALA A 66 -4.18 -9.62 -11.29
N GLY A 67 -4.06 -10.13 -10.06
CA GLY A 67 -2.97 -10.98 -9.63
C GLY A 67 -2.90 -12.31 -10.40
N GLN A 68 -4.05 -12.97 -10.60
CA GLN A 68 -4.12 -14.20 -11.41
C GLN A 68 -3.68 -13.96 -12.86
N GLN A 69 -4.07 -12.84 -13.46
CA GLN A 69 -3.65 -12.49 -14.82
C GLN A 69 -2.14 -12.25 -14.88
N ALA A 70 -1.57 -11.53 -13.92
CA ALA A 70 -0.13 -11.30 -13.84
C ALA A 70 0.66 -12.63 -13.71
N LEU A 71 0.22 -13.54 -12.85
CA LEU A 71 0.82 -14.87 -12.69
C LEU A 71 0.69 -15.70 -13.98
N ALA A 72 -0.46 -15.69 -14.63
CA ALA A 72 -0.67 -16.36 -15.91
C ALA A 72 0.22 -15.77 -17.03
N GLY A 73 0.57 -14.48 -16.94
CA GLY A 73 1.51 -13.79 -17.81
C GLY A 73 2.99 -14.12 -17.52
N GLY A 74 3.28 -14.97 -16.51
CA GLY A 74 4.63 -15.39 -16.18
C GLY A 74 5.40 -14.41 -15.28
N PHE A 75 4.71 -13.55 -14.54
CA PHE A 75 5.36 -12.63 -13.61
C PHE A 75 6.04 -13.37 -12.45
N HIS A 76 7.26 -12.99 -12.12
CA HIS A 76 8.07 -13.54 -11.03
C HIS A 76 8.37 -12.48 -9.98
N VAL A 77 8.66 -12.89 -8.74
CA VAL A 77 8.96 -11.97 -7.63
C VAL A 77 10.03 -10.94 -7.99
N ARG A 78 11.11 -11.36 -8.64
CA ARG A 78 12.21 -10.46 -9.04
C ARG A 78 11.80 -9.36 -10.03
N ASP A 79 10.72 -9.56 -10.76
CA ASP A 79 10.28 -8.58 -11.78
C ASP A 79 9.67 -7.33 -11.14
N VAL A 80 9.27 -7.41 -9.85
CA VAL A 80 8.70 -6.28 -9.10
C VAL A 80 9.67 -5.12 -8.96
N PHE A 81 10.98 -5.38 -8.93
CA PHE A 81 11.97 -4.32 -8.74
C PHE A 81 11.97 -3.29 -9.86
N ARG A 82 11.57 -3.67 -11.09
CA ARG A 82 11.37 -2.70 -12.18
C ARG A 82 10.26 -1.68 -11.88
N ASN A 83 9.18 -2.11 -11.22
CA ASN A 83 8.12 -1.20 -10.78
C ASN A 83 8.65 -0.30 -9.64
N VAL A 84 9.41 -0.85 -8.70
CA VAL A 84 10.02 -0.10 -7.60
C VAL A 84 10.95 1.00 -8.14
N GLU A 85 11.89 0.64 -9.03
CA GLU A 85 12.80 1.59 -9.67
C GLU A 85 12.05 2.71 -10.41
N ALA A 86 10.98 2.36 -11.13
CA ALA A 86 10.18 3.34 -11.87
C ALA A 86 9.51 4.36 -10.94
N VAL A 87 8.97 3.92 -9.82
CA VAL A 87 8.36 4.79 -8.78
C VAL A 87 9.41 5.64 -8.09
N ALA A 88 10.53 5.04 -7.67
CA ALA A 88 11.63 5.75 -7.04
C ALA A 88 12.22 6.84 -7.95
N ASN A 89 12.43 6.53 -9.23
CA ASN A 89 12.91 7.48 -10.24
C ASN A 89 11.92 8.62 -10.52
N ALA A 90 10.64 8.41 -10.29
CA ALA A 90 9.62 9.46 -10.36
C ALA A 90 9.60 10.35 -9.10
N GLY A 91 10.43 10.08 -8.08
CA GLY A 91 10.53 10.85 -6.84
C GLY A 91 9.43 10.54 -5.82
N VAL A 92 8.66 9.47 -6.02
CA VAL A 92 7.60 8.98 -5.13
C VAL A 92 8.11 7.81 -4.30
N VAL A 93 7.58 7.61 -3.10
CA VAL A 93 8.00 6.55 -2.18
C VAL A 93 7.41 5.19 -2.60
N PRO A 94 8.24 4.19 -3.00
CA PRO A 94 7.74 2.86 -3.34
C PRO A 94 7.72 1.95 -2.12
N LEU A 95 6.57 1.36 -1.85
CA LEU A 95 6.40 0.24 -0.94
C LEU A 95 6.06 -1.03 -1.72
N ILE A 96 6.42 -2.18 -1.20
CA ILE A 96 5.88 -3.46 -1.68
C ILE A 96 4.87 -3.98 -0.66
N MET A 97 3.69 -4.40 -1.15
CA MET A 97 2.72 -5.17 -0.36
C MET A 97 2.73 -6.63 -0.84
N THR A 98 2.99 -7.55 0.09
CA THR A 98 3.10 -8.97 -0.25
C THR A 98 2.86 -9.89 0.93
N TYR A 99 2.44 -11.11 0.64
CA TYR A 99 2.42 -12.22 1.59
C TYR A 99 3.85 -12.69 1.88
N TYR A 100 4.15 -12.93 3.14
CA TYR A 100 5.52 -13.17 3.61
C TYR A 100 6.16 -14.43 3.03
N ASN A 101 5.35 -15.43 2.68
CA ASN A 101 5.84 -16.65 2.01
C ASN A 101 6.67 -16.37 0.74
N LEU A 102 6.33 -15.34 -0.04
CA LEU A 102 7.07 -14.97 -1.25
C LEU A 102 8.48 -14.46 -0.89
N ILE A 103 8.58 -13.65 0.16
CA ILE A 103 9.84 -13.11 0.65
C ILE A 103 10.71 -14.21 1.25
N PHE A 104 10.10 -15.07 2.08
CA PHE A 104 10.78 -16.23 2.66
C PHE A 104 11.38 -17.14 1.60
N ARG A 105 10.64 -17.43 0.51
CA ARG A 105 11.14 -18.24 -0.60
C ARG A 105 12.19 -17.57 -1.48
N TYR A 106 12.18 -16.26 -1.59
CA TYR A 106 13.23 -15.49 -2.28
C TYR A 106 14.54 -15.50 -1.49
N GLY A 107 14.44 -15.56 -0.16
CA GLY A 107 15.50 -15.33 0.80
C GLY A 107 15.37 -13.90 1.37
N VAL A 108 15.08 -13.81 2.68
CA VAL A 108 14.72 -12.53 3.33
C VAL A 108 15.81 -11.48 3.16
N GLN A 109 17.07 -11.87 3.36
CA GLN A 109 18.22 -10.98 3.22
C GLN A 109 18.44 -10.55 1.76
N ASP A 110 18.36 -11.50 0.82
CA ASP A 110 18.53 -11.20 -0.61
C ASP A 110 17.43 -10.27 -1.11
N PHE A 111 16.18 -10.51 -0.68
CA PHE A 111 15.06 -9.64 -1.03
C PHE A 111 15.25 -8.23 -0.48
N ALA A 112 15.61 -8.09 0.80
CA ALA A 112 15.82 -6.78 1.42
C ALA A 112 16.92 -5.99 0.71
N ARG A 113 18.05 -6.65 0.40
CA ARG A 113 19.14 -6.06 -0.37
C ARG A 113 18.69 -5.59 -1.76
N ASP A 114 18.03 -6.48 -2.53
CA ASP A 114 17.63 -6.18 -3.91
C ASP A 114 16.55 -5.12 -3.95
N PHE A 115 15.64 -5.13 -2.98
CA PHE A 115 14.59 -4.12 -2.82
C PHE A 115 15.16 -2.75 -2.46
N ALA A 116 16.10 -2.68 -1.51
CA ALA A 116 16.79 -1.44 -1.17
C ALA A 116 17.60 -0.88 -2.37
N ASN A 117 18.29 -1.74 -3.10
CA ASN A 117 19.04 -1.36 -4.31
C ASN A 117 18.15 -0.79 -5.42
N ALA A 118 16.91 -1.29 -5.53
CA ALA A 118 15.91 -0.76 -6.46
C ALA A 118 15.28 0.59 -5.98
N GLY A 119 15.67 1.09 -4.82
CA GLY A 119 15.13 2.32 -4.24
C GLY A 119 13.87 2.11 -3.40
N GLY A 120 13.59 0.88 -2.99
CA GLY A 120 12.47 0.54 -2.13
C GLY A 120 12.55 1.19 -0.75
N ALA A 121 11.42 1.58 -0.19
CA ALA A 121 11.33 2.25 1.10
C ALA A 121 10.86 1.34 2.23
N GLY A 122 10.00 0.36 1.97
CA GLY A 122 9.49 -0.52 3.01
C GLY A 122 8.51 -1.57 2.51
N LEU A 123 8.22 -2.53 3.39
CA LEU A 123 7.39 -3.69 3.10
C LEU A 123 6.13 -3.71 3.97
N ILE A 124 4.99 -3.97 3.34
CA ILE A 124 3.70 -4.22 3.97
C ILE A 124 3.44 -5.73 3.92
N THR A 125 3.29 -6.35 5.09
CA THR A 125 3.08 -7.79 5.23
C THR A 125 1.76 -8.07 5.94
N PRO A 126 0.67 -8.39 5.21
CA PRO A 126 -0.65 -8.58 5.82
C PRO A 126 -0.76 -9.84 6.69
N ASP A 127 0.07 -10.84 6.45
CA ASP A 127 0.07 -12.15 7.10
C ASP A 127 1.21 -12.37 8.11
N LEU A 128 2.12 -11.40 8.26
CA LEU A 128 3.23 -11.47 9.21
C LEU A 128 2.92 -10.64 10.46
N ILE A 129 3.01 -11.26 11.62
CA ILE A 129 2.86 -10.58 12.90
C ILE A 129 4.22 -10.26 13.51
N PRO A 130 4.35 -9.20 14.34
CA PRO A 130 5.64 -8.84 14.96
C PRO A 130 6.35 -9.97 15.70
N ASP A 131 5.58 -10.84 16.38
CA ASP A 131 6.13 -11.96 17.14
C ASP A 131 6.89 -12.99 16.27
N GLU A 132 6.57 -13.06 14.97
CA GLU A 132 7.17 -14.00 14.00
C GLU A 132 8.11 -13.29 13.00
N ALA A 133 8.24 -11.96 13.10
CA ALA A 133 8.94 -11.13 12.12
C ALA A 133 10.44 -10.95 12.39
N GLY A 134 11.05 -11.73 13.29
CA GLY A 134 12.44 -11.50 13.74
C GLY A 134 13.45 -11.40 12.59
N GLU A 135 13.37 -12.30 11.61
CA GLU A 135 14.26 -12.30 10.44
C GLU A 135 14.04 -11.06 9.55
N TRP A 136 12.77 -10.71 9.29
CA TRP A 136 12.44 -9.50 8.52
C TRP A 136 12.83 -8.22 9.25
N ILE A 137 12.63 -8.15 10.57
CA ILE A 137 13.05 -7.00 11.39
C ILE A 137 14.56 -6.79 11.25
N ALA A 138 15.37 -7.85 11.41
CA ALA A 138 16.82 -7.77 11.27
C ALA A 138 17.24 -7.30 9.85
N ALA A 139 16.66 -7.89 8.80
CA ALA A 139 16.96 -7.50 7.42
C ALA A 139 16.52 -6.05 7.14
N SER A 140 15.33 -5.64 7.61
CA SER A 140 14.85 -4.27 7.42
C SER A 140 15.71 -3.23 8.13
N ASP A 141 16.30 -3.57 9.28
CA ASP A 141 17.22 -2.68 10.00
C ASP A 141 18.58 -2.58 9.28
N GLU A 142 19.06 -3.70 8.71
CA GLU A 142 20.34 -3.73 7.95
C GLU A 142 20.27 -2.88 6.68
N TYR A 143 19.16 -2.96 5.93
CA TYR A 143 18.99 -2.26 4.66
C TYR A 143 18.18 -0.97 4.75
N ASP A 144 17.88 -0.51 5.98
CA ASP A 144 17.15 0.73 6.27
C ASP A 144 15.76 0.79 5.58
N LEU A 145 15.04 -0.34 5.58
CA LEU A 145 13.70 -0.47 5.04
C LEU A 145 12.65 -0.31 6.14
N ASP A 146 11.55 0.36 5.83
CA ASP A 146 10.40 0.43 6.73
C ASP A 146 9.66 -0.92 6.78
N ARG A 147 9.03 -1.18 7.92
CA ARG A 147 8.21 -2.39 8.15
C ARG A 147 6.82 -1.98 8.60
N ILE A 148 5.85 -2.26 7.77
CA ILE A 148 4.47 -1.84 7.95
C ILE A 148 3.62 -3.06 8.32
N PHE A 149 3.24 -3.16 9.58
CA PHE A 149 2.37 -4.21 10.07
C PHE A 149 0.92 -3.74 10.12
N LEU A 150 0.00 -4.70 10.07
CA LEU A 150 -1.44 -4.46 10.03
C LEU A 150 -2.09 -4.58 11.39
N VAL A 151 -3.10 -3.75 11.59
CA VAL A 151 -4.09 -3.86 12.67
C VAL A 151 -5.50 -3.87 12.08
N ALA A 152 -6.42 -4.54 12.77
CA ALA A 152 -7.83 -4.64 12.39
C ALA A 152 -8.74 -4.30 13.58
N GLN A 153 -10.03 -4.11 13.35
CA GLN A 153 -11.01 -3.83 14.42
C GLN A 153 -11.01 -4.91 15.52
N SER A 154 -10.74 -6.16 15.16
CA SER A 154 -10.60 -7.28 16.09
C SER A 154 -9.31 -7.28 16.91
N SER A 155 -8.33 -6.41 16.57
CA SER A 155 -7.06 -6.33 17.29
C SER A 155 -7.27 -5.84 18.73
N ARG A 156 -6.80 -6.62 19.70
CA ARG A 156 -6.83 -6.26 21.11
C ARG A 156 -5.73 -5.22 21.43
N ASP A 157 -5.88 -4.45 22.49
CA ASP A 157 -4.96 -3.35 22.83
C ASP A 157 -3.50 -3.81 22.98
N ARG A 158 -3.25 -5.00 23.56
CA ARG A 158 -1.91 -5.58 23.60
C ARG A 158 -1.32 -5.79 22.18
N ARG A 159 -2.15 -6.22 21.22
CA ARG A 159 -1.73 -6.40 19.82
C ARG A 159 -1.47 -5.06 19.15
N LEU A 160 -2.33 -4.05 19.38
CA LEU A 160 -2.11 -2.71 18.88
C LEU A 160 -0.78 -2.13 19.36
N ALA A 161 -0.47 -2.26 20.66
CA ALA A 161 0.79 -1.79 21.23
C ALA A 161 2.02 -2.53 20.66
N ALA A 162 1.97 -3.86 20.55
CA ALA A 162 3.07 -4.64 19.97
C ALA A 162 3.29 -4.29 18.49
N THR A 163 2.21 -4.10 17.73
CA THR A 163 2.28 -3.71 16.31
C THR A 163 2.83 -2.29 16.15
N ALA A 164 2.36 -1.34 16.97
CA ALA A 164 2.87 0.03 16.95
C ALA A 164 4.38 0.09 17.25
N ALA A 165 4.83 -0.64 18.27
CA ALA A 165 6.24 -0.68 18.66
C ALA A 165 7.16 -1.33 17.62
N ALA A 166 6.66 -2.32 16.86
CA ALA A 166 7.44 -3.02 15.85
C ALA A 166 7.41 -2.33 14.47
N SER A 167 6.41 -1.50 14.20
CA SER A 167 6.27 -0.82 12.90
C SER A 167 7.27 0.33 12.76
N ARG A 168 7.75 0.52 11.54
CA ARG A 168 8.51 1.68 11.10
C ARG A 168 7.88 2.19 9.80
N GLY A 169 7.76 3.51 9.64
CA GLY A 169 6.98 4.14 8.58
C GLY A 169 5.59 4.49 9.09
N PHE A 170 4.66 3.55 9.08
CA PHE A 170 3.31 3.71 9.63
C PHE A 170 2.72 2.36 10.09
N VAL A 171 1.61 2.40 10.82
CA VAL A 171 0.77 1.23 11.08
C VAL A 171 -0.40 1.23 10.08
N TYR A 172 -0.57 0.12 9.37
CA TYR A 172 -1.67 -0.06 8.42
C TYR A 172 -2.96 -0.46 9.16
N ALA A 173 -3.94 0.41 9.20
CA ALA A 173 -5.24 0.10 9.79
C ALA A 173 -6.19 -0.44 8.70
N ALA A 174 -6.48 -1.74 8.76
CA ALA A 174 -7.46 -2.40 7.89
C ALA A 174 -8.83 -2.39 8.58
N SER A 175 -9.75 -1.59 8.09
CA SER A 175 -11.05 -1.41 8.75
C SER A 175 -12.03 -2.55 8.54
N THR A 176 -11.84 -3.38 7.50
CA THR A 176 -12.80 -4.42 7.18
C THR A 176 -12.32 -5.80 7.60
N MET A 177 -13.14 -6.51 8.37
CA MET A 177 -13.04 -7.97 8.53
C MET A 177 -13.64 -8.60 7.27
N GLY A 178 -12.81 -8.87 6.26
CA GLY A 178 -13.24 -9.48 5.00
C GLY A 178 -12.63 -8.81 3.77
N VAL A 179 -12.94 -9.36 2.59
CA VAL A 179 -12.39 -8.96 1.29
C VAL A 179 -12.64 -7.47 1.01
N THR A 180 -11.61 -6.77 0.58
CA THR A 180 -11.70 -5.37 0.16
C THR A 180 -12.65 -5.21 -1.04
N GLY A 181 -13.56 -4.26 -0.96
CA GLY A 181 -14.51 -3.90 -2.02
C GLY A 181 -15.00 -2.46 -1.83
N THR A 182 -15.59 -1.87 -2.87
CA THR A 182 -16.18 -0.54 -2.80
C THR A 182 -17.43 -0.55 -1.92
N ARG A 183 -17.58 0.42 -1.03
CA ARG A 183 -18.75 0.60 -0.15
C ARG A 183 -19.37 1.97 -0.35
N GLU A 184 -20.68 2.06 -0.10
CA GLU A 184 -21.43 3.32 -0.18
C GLU A 184 -21.18 4.22 1.05
N SER A 185 -20.77 3.64 2.20
CA SER A 185 -20.47 4.40 3.43
C SER A 185 -19.21 3.88 4.11
N ILE A 186 -18.47 4.79 4.77
CA ILE A 186 -17.32 4.46 5.60
C ILE A 186 -17.80 3.87 6.93
N ASP A 187 -17.18 2.78 7.36
CA ASP A 187 -17.50 2.09 8.60
C ASP A 187 -17.15 2.97 9.83
N SER A 188 -18.11 3.17 10.73
CA SER A 188 -17.90 3.93 11.99
C SER A 188 -16.78 3.35 12.87
N GLY A 189 -16.45 2.07 12.73
CA GLY A 189 -15.33 1.42 13.42
C GLY A 189 -13.94 1.85 12.91
N ALA A 190 -13.86 2.43 11.71
CA ALA A 190 -12.60 2.85 11.11
C ALA A 190 -11.89 3.95 11.93
N ARG A 191 -12.61 5.01 12.25
CA ARG A 191 -12.10 6.11 13.10
C ARG A 191 -11.66 5.59 14.47
N THR A 192 -12.48 4.77 15.11
CA THR A 192 -12.17 4.17 16.41
C THR A 192 -10.90 3.32 16.36
N LEU A 193 -10.67 2.56 15.26
CA LEU A 193 -9.44 1.78 15.10
C LEU A 193 -8.22 2.69 15.01
N VAL A 194 -8.26 3.78 14.24
CA VAL A 194 -7.17 4.75 14.16
C VAL A 194 -6.87 5.36 15.52
N GLU A 195 -7.90 5.83 16.24
CA GLU A 195 -7.75 6.43 17.56
C GLU A 195 -7.13 5.46 18.58
N ARG A 196 -7.61 4.20 18.62
CA ARG A 196 -7.03 3.15 19.48
C ARG A 196 -5.59 2.83 19.11
N THR A 197 -5.26 2.81 17.82
CA THR A 197 -3.91 2.50 17.36
C THR A 197 -2.94 3.63 17.72
N ARG A 198 -3.36 4.88 17.60
CA ARG A 198 -2.58 6.03 18.10
C ARG A 198 -2.40 6.01 19.61
N ALA A 199 -3.46 5.73 20.37
CA ALA A 199 -3.40 5.61 21.82
C ALA A 199 -2.45 4.47 22.27
N ALA A 200 -2.27 3.44 21.42
CA ALA A 200 -1.33 2.35 21.65
C ALA A 200 0.13 2.70 21.28
N GLY A 201 0.43 3.93 20.84
CA GLY A 201 1.77 4.43 20.59
C GLY A 201 2.18 4.52 19.11
N ALA A 202 1.27 4.30 18.16
CA ALA A 202 1.59 4.48 16.75
C ALA A 202 1.77 5.98 16.41
N GLU A 203 2.91 6.34 15.84
CA GLU A 203 3.21 7.72 15.40
C GLU A 203 2.39 8.13 14.18
N ARG A 204 2.20 7.19 13.25
CA ARG A 204 1.47 7.39 11.99
C ARG A 204 0.56 6.19 11.74
N VAL A 205 -0.69 6.47 11.36
CA VAL A 205 -1.69 5.44 11.07
C VAL A 205 -2.33 5.75 9.72
N CYS A 206 -2.12 4.87 8.73
CA CYS A 206 -2.75 4.97 7.41
C CYS A 206 -3.90 3.96 7.29
N MET A 207 -4.97 4.35 6.60
CA MET A 207 -6.21 3.59 6.57
C MET A 207 -6.54 3.06 5.18
N GLY A 208 -6.79 1.74 5.09
CA GLY A 208 -7.32 1.05 3.90
C GLY A 208 -8.71 0.49 4.16
N ILE A 209 -9.75 1.07 3.54
CA ILE A 209 -11.17 0.70 3.78
C ILE A 209 -12.01 0.60 2.50
N GLY A 210 -11.38 0.51 1.33
CA GLY A 210 -12.12 0.46 0.07
C GLY A 210 -12.63 1.83 -0.41
N VAL A 211 -11.92 2.91 -0.09
CA VAL A 211 -12.14 4.25 -0.62
C VAL A 211 -12.18 4.22 -2.15
N SER A 212 -13.15 4.90 -2.73
CA SER A 212 -13.37 4.93 -4.17
C SER A 212 -13.82 6.29 -4.72
N THR A 213 -14.12 7.25 -3.84
CA THR A 213 -14.53 8.61 -4.20
C THR A 213 -13.69 9.66 -3.49
N PRO A 214 -13.55 10.88 -4.05
CA PRO A 214 -12.84 12.00 -3.40
C PRO A 214 -13.41 12.35 -2.03
N ASP A 215 -14.74 12.30 -1.87
CA ASP A 215 -15.40 12.62 -0.59
C ASP A 215 -15.06 11.59 0.49
N GLN A 216 -15.00 10.31 0.13
CA GLN A 216 -14.53 9.27 1.04
C GLN A 216 -13.04 9.46 1.39
N ALA A 217 -12.21 9.85 0.43
CA ALA A 217 -10.81 10.15 0.71
C ALA A 217 -10.68 11.32 1.69
N ARG A 218 -11.44 12.40 1.50
CA ARG A 218 -11.50 13.56 2.39
C ARG A 218 -11.99 13.18 3.79
N GLU A 219 -13.00 12.34 3.89
CA GLU A 219 -13.52 11.86 5.20
C GLU A 219 -12.43 11.11 5.97
N VAL A 220 -11.72 10.18 5.32
CA VAL A 220 -10.64 9.41 5.94
C VAL A 220 -9.46 10.32 6.32
N ALA A 221 -9.10 11.25 5.47
CA ALA A 221 -8.06 12.25 5.73
C ALA A 221 -8.33 13.10 7.00
N GLY A 222 -9.61 13.25 7.37
CA GLY A 222 -10.01 13.94 8.60
C GLY A 222 -9.64 13.22 9.90
N TYR A 223 -9.15 11.96 9.86
CA TYR A 223 -8.78 11.22 11.07
C TYR A 223 -7.55 10.30 10.91
N ALA A 224 -7.13 9.94 9.71
CA ALA A 224 -5.95 9.14 9.42
C ALA A 224 -4.81 9.99 8.86
N ASP A 225 -3.57 9.53 8.96
CA ASP A 225 -2.40 10.24 8.43
C ASP A 225 -2.15 9.91 6.95
N GLY A 226 -2.80 8.87 6.44
CA GLY A 226 -2.77 8.48 5.02
C GLY A 226 -4.02 7.70 4.62
N VAL A 227 -4.42 7.88 3.36
CA VAL A 227 -5.57 7.25 2.70
C VAL A 227 -5.06 6.26 1.67
N ILE A 228 -5.35 4.97 1.87
CA ILE A 228 -4.90 3.89 1.00
C ILE A 228 -6.03 3.49 0.05
N VAL A 229 -5.74 3.53 -1.26
CA VAL A 229 -6.71 3.21 -2.32
C VAL A 229 -6.15 2.17 -3.27
N GLY A 230 -6.85 1.05 -3.42
CA GLY A 230 -6.45 -0.03 -4.33
C GLY A 230 -7.47 -0.26 -5.44
N SER A 231 -8.57 -0.94 -5.14
CA SER A 231 -9.52 -1.45 -6.14
C SER A 231 -10.05 -0.41 -7.13
N ALA A 232 -10.19 0.87 -6.71
CA ALA A 232 -10.63 1.94 -7.60
C ALA A 232 -9.61 2.20 -8.70
N LEU A 233 -8.32 2.25 -8.37
CA LEU A 233 -7.22 2.45 -9.31
C LEU A 233 -7.01 1.23 -10.21
N VAL A 234 -7.01 0.03 -9.61
CA VAL A 234 -6.82 -1.23 -10.36
C VAL A 234 -7.91 -1.44 -11.41
N ARG A 235 -9.16 -1.05 -11.14
CA ARG A 235 -10.26 -1.15 -12.12
C ARG A 235 -9.99 -0.39 -13.41
N CYS A 236 -9.29 0.74 -13.39
CA CYS A 236 -8.94 1.49 -14.58
C CYS A 236 -8.08 0.67 -15.55
N LEU A 237 -7.27 -0.24 -15.03
CA LEU A 237 -6.32 -1.04 -15.82
C LEU A 237 -6.95 -2.25 -16.54
N PHE A 238 -8.23 -2.56 -16.29
CA PHE A 238 -8.97 -3.58 -17.06
C PHE A 238 -9.38 -3.10 -18.46
N GLU A 239 -9.29 -1.80 -18.73
CA GLU A 239 -9.48 -1.26 -20.08
C GLU A 239 -8.36 -1.78 -21.00
N LYS A 240 -8.77 -2.30 -22.18
CA LYS A 240 -7.84 -2.93 -23.13
C LYS A 240 -6.98 -1.90 -23.87
N ASP A 241 -7.56 -0.76 -24.20
CA ASP A 241 -6.81 0.36 -24.77
C ASP A 241 -5.97 0.99 -23.68
N GLU A 242 -4.66 0.86 -23.79
CA GLU A 242 -3.72 1.33 -22.78
C GLU A 242 -3.80 2.85 -22.54
N ARG A 243 -3.98 3.62 -23.60
CA ARG A 243 -4.10 5.07 -23.50
C ARG A 243 -5.35 5.47 -22.70
N LEU A 244 -6.46 4.78 -22.93
CA LEU A 244 -7.69 5.01 -22.14
C LEU A 244 -7.55 4.53 -20.70
N ALA A 245 -6.90 3.38 -20.49
CA ALA A 245 -6.61 2.87 -19.15
C ALA A 245 -5.78 3.86 -18.31
N LEU A 246 -4.67 4.37 -18.88
CA LEU A 246 -3.79 5.33 -18.21
C LEU A 246 -4.48 6.68 -17.97
N ALA A 247 -5.25 7.18 -18.95
CA ALA A 247 -6.03 8.40 -18.78
C ALA A 247 -7.08 8.28 -17.66
N SER A 248 -7.78 7.13 -17.59
CA SER A 248 -8.74 6.83 -16.52
C SER A 248 -8.03 6.73 -15.16
N LEU A 249 -6.88 6.05 -15.10
CA LEU A 249 -6.07 5.93 -13.90
C LEU A 249 -5.64 7.32 -13.39
N ARG A 250 -5.10 8.17 -14.28
CA ARG A 250 -4.69 9.54 -13.94
C ARG A 250 -5.85 10.33 -13.36
N THR A 251 -6.97 10.41 -14.07
CA THR A 251 -8.14 11.18 -13.62
C THR A 251 -8.64 10.69 -12.26
N THR A 252 -8.74 9.38 -12.08
CA THR A 252 -9.17 8.79 -10.80
C THR A 252 -8.20 9.10 -9.68
N ALA A 253 -6.88 8.99 -9.93
CA ALA A 253 -5.85 9.27 -8.95
C ALA A 253 -5.81 10.74 -8.54
N GLU A 254 -5.87 11.69 -9.52
CA GLU A 254 -5.91 13.12 -9.26
C GLU A 254 -7.11 13.52 -8.38
N GLN A 255 -8.29 12.97 -8.65
CA GLN A 255 -9.49 13.21 -7.85
C GLN A 255 -9.35 12.68 -6.41
N LEU A 256 -8.80 11.47 -6.25
CA LEU A 256 -8.57 10.87 -4.93
C LEU A 256 -7.48 11.59 -4.14
N ALA A 257 -6.41 12.01 -4.84
CA ALA A 257 -5.35 12.84 -4.26
C ALA A 257 -5.90 14.18 -3.76
N ALA A 258 -6.70 14.89 -4.58
CA ALA A 258 -7.36 16.12 -4.18
C ALA A 258 -8.22 15.92 -2.92
N GLY A 259 -8.99 14.81 -2.85
CA GLY A 259 -9.74 14.47 -1.63
C GLY A 259 -8.87 14.28 -0.40
N ALA A 260 -7.76 13.52 -0.51
CA ALA A 260 -6.84 13.26 0.60
C ALA A 260 -6.06 14.51 1.02
N HIS A 261 -5.72 15.37 0.04
CA HIS A 261 -4.99 16.62 0.25
C HIS A 261 -5.88 17.80 0.67
N GLY A 262 -7.22 17.62 0.76
CA GLY A 262 -8.13 18.64 1.21
C GLY A 262 -8.39 19.76 0.20
N GLU A 263 -8.23 19.48 -1.09
CA GLU A 263 -8.44 20.39 -2.23
C GLU A 263 -9.87 20.36 -2.76
#